data_eed874aec59f529993076a68f0fe7032
#
_entry.id   eed874aec59f529993076a68f0fe7032
#
_cell.length_a   1.000
_cell.length_b   1.000
_cell.length_c   1.000
_cell.angle_alpha   90.00
_cell.angle_beta   90.00
_cell.angle_gamma   90.00
#
_symmetry.space_group_name_H-M   'P 1'
#
loop_
_entity.id
_entity.type
_entity.pdbx_description
1 polymer ?
#
loop_
_entity_poly.entity_id
_entity_poly.type
_entity_poly.pdbx_seq_one_letter_code
_entity_poly.pdbx_strand_id
1 'polypeptide(L)'
;MPITLKLAGDLCKANGFGSLLTLPNHNAKLAKSKGFYNCGISFVPGNLSGHEVCPGGNCFTFEGESVCLATKGQAEGLSSINEARKARTVFRFADPERFNDVLRAEMHKADRAASRADVPVAFRPNIFSDLPWHRTHSWMFTEFAHWSFYGYTKVRGF
;
A
#
# COMPACT_ATOMS: atom_id res chain seq x y z
N MET A 1 -5.32 -12.11 -18.08
CA MET A 1 -3.90 -12.55 -18.25
C MET A 1 -3.00 -11.66 -17.44
N PRO A 2 -1.97 -12.18 -16.77
CA PRO A 2 -1.06 -11.34 -16.01
C PRO A 2 -0.37 -10.33 -16.93
N ILE A 3 -0.33 -9.07 -16.49
CA ILE A 3 0.33 -8.01 -17.25
C ILE A 3 1.86 -8.07 -17.05
N THR A 4 2.61 -7.51 -18.02
CA THR A 4 4.06 -7.42 -17.91
C THR A 4 4.46 -6.32 -16.93
N LEU A 5 5.66 -6.43 -16.31
CA LEU A 5 6.20 -5.38 -15.43
C LEU A 5 6.37 -4.03 -16.14
N LYS A 6 6.65 -4.04 -17.45
CA LYS A 6 6.71 -2.82 -18.25
C LYS A 6 5.35 -2.15 -18.29
N LEU A 7 4.31 -2.88 -18.65
CA LEU A 7 2.94 -2.33 -18.71
C LEU A 7 2.47 -1.86 -17.33
N ALA A 8 2.78 -2.59 -16.26
CA ALA A 8 2.48 -2.15 -14.89
C ALA A 8 3.15 -0.80 -14.58
N GLY A 9 4.42 -0.64 -14.91
CA GLY A 9 5.15 0.62 -14.74
C GLY A 9 4.58 1.77 -15.58
N ASP A 10 4.17 1.49 -16.80
CA ASP A 10 3.56 2.50 -17.69
C ASP A 10 2.19 2.95 -17.15
N LEU A 11 1.38 2.02 -16.63
CA LEU A 11 0.11 2.32 -15.96
C LEU A 11 0.32 3.16 -14.70
N CYS A 12 1.31 2.85 -13.87
CA CYS A 12 1.64 3.66 -12.70
C CYS A 12 1.98 5.10 -13.10
N LYS A 13 2.84 5.28 -14.09
CA LYS A 13 3.25 6.61 -14.57
C LYS A 13 2.08 7.40 -15.16
N ALA A 14 1.24 6.75 -15.97
CA ALA A 14 0.05 7.35 -16.56
C ALA A 14 -0.93 7.85 -15.50
N ASN A 15 -0.94 7.23 -14.33
CA ASN A 15 -1.76 7.63 -13.18
C ASN A 15 -1.04 8.53 -12.16
N GLY A 16 0.16 9.04 -12.47
CA GLY A 16 0.87 10.04 -11.67
C GLY A 16 1.68 9.51 -10.49
N PHE A 17 2.06 8.23 -10.50
CA PHE A 17 2.94 7.65 -9.47
C PHE A 17 3.93 6.64 -10.06
N GLY A 18 5.00 6.32 -9.32
CA GLY A 18 6.07 5.43 -9.82
C GLY A 18 5.79 3.94 -9.63
N SER A 19 5.15 3.56 -8.53
CA SER A 19 4.80 2.17 -8.18
C SER A 19 3.67 2.15 -7.16
N LEU A 20 2.91 1.06 -7.08
CA LEU A 20 1.92 0.84 -6.02
C LEU A 20 2.61 0.50 -4.70
N LEU A 21 3.61 -0.38 -4.75
CA LEU A 21 4.31 -0.83 -3.57
C LEU A 21 5.38 0.19 -3.13
N THR A 22 5.43 0.44 -1.84
CA THR A 22 6.60 1.02 -1.18
C THR A 22 7.59 -0.12 -0.91
N LEU A 23 8.77 -0.07 -1.52
CA LEU A 23 9.80 -1.08 -1.45
C LEU A 23 10.99 -0.62 -0.59
N PRO A 24 11.89 -1.52 -0.14
CA PRO A 24 13.07 -1.15 0.67
C PRO A 24 13.95 -0.07 0.05
N ASN A 25 14.15 -0.12 -1.26
CA ASN A 25 14.94 0.88 -2.00
C ASN A 25 14.26 2.26 -2.10
N HIS A 26 12.98 2.36 -1.79
CA HIS A 26 12.24 3.63 -1.80
C HIS A 26 12.05 4.23 -0.40
N ASN A 27 12.49 3.53 0.65
CA ASN A 27 12.27 3.97 2.03
C ASN A 27 13.41 3.51 2.94
N ALA A 28 14.17 4.48 3.45
CA ALA A 28 15.33 4.24 4.30
C ALA A 28 15.01 3.45 5.60
N LYS A 29 13.78 3.57 6.13
CA LYS A 29 13.34 2.77 7.29
C LYS A 29 13.16 1.31 6.93
N LEU A 30 12.57 1.03 5.76
CA LEU A 30 12.40 -0.34 5.27
C LEU A 30 13.75 -0.97 4.90
N ALA A 31 14.67 -0.19 4.33
CA ALA A 31 16.02 -0.65 3.99
C ALA A 31 16.87 -1.03 5.20
N LYS A 32 16.62 -0.42 6.36
CA LYS A 32 17.35 -0.73 7.61
C LYS A 32 16.85 -1.98 8.33
N SER A 33 15.70 -2.50 7.96
CA SER A 33 15.13 -3.71 8.56
C SER A 33 15.88 -4.94 8.07
N LYS A 34 16.58 -5.62 8.99
CA LYS A 34 17.35 -6.84 8.68
C LYS A 34 16.45 -8.07 8.70
N GLY A 35 16.74 -9.02 7.82
CA GLY A 35 16.11 -10.34 7.82
C GLY A 35 14.76 -10.44 7.12
N PHE A 36 14.23 -9.35 6.54
CA PHE A 36 12.99 -9.34 5.77
C PHE A 36 13.06 -8.39 4.58
N TYR A 37 12.43 -8.77 3.48
CA TYR A 37 12.10 -7.85 2.38
C TYR A 37 10.80 -7.14 2.70
N ASN A 38 10.89 -5.94 3.29
CA ASN A 38 9.72 -5.20 3.74
C ASN A 38 9.09 -4.41 2.61
N CYS A 39 7.80 -4.56 2.42
CA CYS A 39 7.05 -3.77 1.46
C CYS A 39 5.61 -3.51 1.95
N GLY A 40 4.90 -2.62 1.27
CA GLY A 40 3.52 -2.31 1.64
C GLY A 40 2.87 -1.29 0.74
N ILE A 41 1.61 -0.97 1.00
CA ILE A 41 0.82 -0.02 0.22
C ILE A 41 0.44 1.16 1.11
N SER A 42 0.62 2.38 0.57
CA SER A 42 0.21 3.62 1.22
C SER A 42 -0.84 4.33 0.39
N PHE A 43 -1.99 4.58 1.01
CA PHE A 43 -3.04 5.45 0.49
C PHE A 43 -3.11 6.76 1.28
N VAL A 44 -3.98 7.67 0.88
CA VAL A 44 -4.33 8.87 1.66
C VAL A 44 -5.71 8.73 2.28
N PRO A 45 -5.98 9.44 3.38
CA PRO A 45 -7.32 9.52 3.98
C PRO A 45 -8.39 10.03 3.00
N GLY A 46 -9.64 9.66 3.26
CA GLY A 46 -10.77 9.98 2.39
C GLY A 46 -10.98 11.48 2.13
N ASN A 47 -10.71 12.33 3.11
CA ASN A 47 -10.78 13.78 2.96
C ASN A 47 -9.78 14.37 1.96
N LEU A 48 -8.71 13.65 1.61
CA LEU A 48 -7.71 14.08 0.63
C LEU A 48 -7.93 13.49 -0.77
N SER A 49 -8.59 12.33 -0.87
CA SER A 49 -8.79 11.62 -2.14
C SER A 49 -10.23 11.59 -2.63
N GLY A 50 -11.20 11.87 -1.75
CA GLY A 50 -12.62 11.66 -2.03
C GLY A 50 -13.06 10.20 -1.90
N HIS A 51 -12.16 9.27 -1.54
CA HIS A 51 -12.43 7.85 -1.42
C HIS A 51 -12.14 7.35 -0.01
N GLU A 52 -13.10 6.63 0.57
CA GLU A 52 -12.96 6.08 1.91
C GLU A 52 -12.00 4.89 1.93
N VAL A 53 -10.92 5.01 2.69
CA VAL A 53 -9.89 3.98 2.87
C VAL A 53 -9.81 3.46 4.32
N CYS A 54 -10.61 4.04 5.21
CA CYS A 54 -10.72 3.61 6.60
C CYS A 54 -12.18 3.42 6.96
N PRO A 55 -12.66 2.20 7.25
CA PRO A 55 -14.02 1.96 7.71
C PRO A 55 -14.34 2.80 8.96
N GLY A 56 -15.47 3.49 8.96
CA GLY A 56 -15.85 4.39 10.02
C GLY A 56 -15.68 5.87 9.68
N GLY A 57 -15.24 6.17 8.46
CA GLY A 57 -15.43 7.45 7.72
C GLY A 57 -14.56 8.55 8.20
N ASN A 58 -14.36 9.04 9.16
CA ASN A 58 -13.52 10.19 9.50
C ASN A 58 -12.30 9.74 10.32
N CYS A 59 -11.14 10.25 9.96
CA CYS A 59 -9.97 10.11 10.80
C CYS A 59 -10.37 10.31 12.25
N PHE A 60 -10.29 9.27 13.06
CA PHE A 60 -10.68 9.31 14.45
C PHE A 60 -10.12 10.58 15.11
N THR A 61 -10.98 11.34 15.74
CA THR A 61 -10.57 12.45 16.57
C THR A 61 -10.58 12.01 18.03
N PHE A 62 -9.55 12.34 18.74
CA PHE A 62 -9.49 12.24 20.20
C PHE A 62 -9.32 13.65 20.75
N GLU A 63 -10.20 14.07 21.63
CA GLU A 63 -10.24 15.43 22.21
C GLU A 63 -10.21 16.55 21.15
N GLY A 64 -10.87 16.33 20.01
CA GLY A 64 -10.92 17.30 18.90
C GLY A 64 -9.72 17.29 17.96
N GLU A 65 -8.69 16.51 18.25
CA GLU A 65 -7.52 16.35 17.37
C GLU A 65 -7.57 15.09 16.54
N SER A 66 -7.17 15.17 15.26
CA SER A 66 -7.03 14.00 14.40
C SER A 66 -5.91 13.09 14.92
N VAL A 67 -6.24 11.81 15.10
CA VAL A 67 -5.26 10.76 15.43
C VAL A 67 -4.77 10.00 14.20
N CYS A 68 -5.06 10.51 13.02
CA CYS A 68 -4.62 9.91 11.75
C CYS A 68 -3.11 10.03 11.58
N LEU A 69 -2.43 8.91 11.43
CA LEU A 69 -0.98 8.87 11.21
C LEU A 69 -0.55 9.55 9.90
N ALA A 70 -1.44 9.65 8.91
CA ALA A 70 -1.16 10.29 7.64
C ALA A 70 -1.12 11.83 7.72
N THR A 71 -1.69 12.41 8.77
CA THR A 71 -1.76 13.86 9.00
C THR A 71 -0.81 14.35 10.09
N LYS A 72 0.07 13.49 10.61
CA LYS A 72 1.01 13.85 11.69
C LYS A 72 2.45 13.48 11.33
N GLY A 73 3.39 14.26 11.82
CA GLY A 73 4.82 14.03 11.70
C GLY A 73 5.37 14.29 10.29
N GLN A 74 6.42 13.56 9.91
CA GLN A 74 7.07 13.75 8.60
C GLN A 74 6.14 13.50 7.39
N ALA A 75 5.01 12.84 7.58
CA ALA A 75 4.03 12.61 6.52
C ALA A 75 3.26 13.89 6.14
N GLU A 76 3.15 14.86 7.07
CA GLU A 76 2.41 16.10 6.90
C GLU A 76 3.10 17.10 5.94
N GLY A 77 4.43 17.10 5.89
CA GLY A 77 5.22 18.09 5.15
C GLY A 77 5.65 17.70 3.72
N LEU A 78 5.39 16.47 3.27
CA LEU A 78 5.90 15.98 2.00
C LEU A 78 4.80 15.93 0.91
N SER A 79 4.54 17.07 0.27
CA SER A 79 3.49 17.22 -0.76
C SER A 79 3.59 16.20 -1.89
N SER A 80 4.79 15.93 -2.43
CA SER A 80 4.99 14.97 -3.52
C SER A 80 4.65 13.53 -3.13
N ILE A 81 4.92 13.14 -1.87
CA ILE A 81 4.56 11.81 -1.37
C ILE A 81 3.05 11.69 -1.21
N ASN A 82 2.39 12.74 -0.73
CA ASN A 82 0.95 12.77 -0.57
C ASN A 82 0.22 12.78 -1.91
N GLU A 83 0.74 13.48 -2.92
CA GLU A 83 0.22 13.44 -4.29
C GLU A 83 0.32 12.02 -4.88
N ALA A 84 1.45 11.34 -4.73
CA ALA A 84 1.59 9.96 -5.20
C ALA A 84 0.66 8.99 -4.45
N ARG A 85 0.44 9.17 -3.14
CA ARG A 85 -0.53 8.38 -2.36
C ARG A 85 -1.96 8.65 -2.81
N LYS A 86 -2.31 9.92 -3.07
CA LYS A 86 -3.60 10.33 -3.59
C LYS A 86 -3.86 9.69 -4.96
N ALA A 87 -2.90 9.77 -5.86
CA ALA A 87 -2.99 9.15 -7.18
C ALA A 87 -3.20 7.63 -7.12
N ARG A 88 -2.49 6.91 -6.24
CA ARG A 88 -2.72 5.48 -5.99
C ARG A 88 -4.12 5.20 -5.45
N THR A 89 -4.61 6.04 -4.54
CA THR A 89 -5.96 5.91 -3.99
C THR A 89 -7.00 6.08 -5.08
N VAL A 90 -6.91 7.15 -5.87
CA VAL A 90 -7.84 7.40 -6.99
C VAL A 90 -7.77 6.25 -8.00
N PHE A 91 -6.59 5.80 -8.40
CA PHE A 91 -6.44 4.68 -9.34
C PHE A 91 -7.11 3.40 -8.85
N ARG A 92 -6.97 3.07 -7.56
CA ARG A 92 -7.61 1.89 -6.96
C ARG A 92 -9.13 1.90 -7.12
N PHE A 93 -9.77 3.05 -6.98
CA PHE A 93 -11.23 3.17 -7.04
C PHE A 93 -11.75 3.43 -8.45
N ALA A 94 -10.97 4.10 -9.30
CA ALA A 94 -11.35 4.38 -10.69
C ALA A 94 -11.22 3.16 -11.61
N ASP A 95 -10.21 2.33 -11.41
CA ASP A 95 -9.96 1.13 -12.22
C ASP A 95 -9.45 -0.03 -11.35
N PRO A 96 -10.36 -0.69 -10.61
CA PRO A 96 -10.01 -1.78 -9.69
C PRO A 96 -9.36 -2.98 -10.39
N GLU A 97 -9.72 -3.27 -11.64
CA GLU A 97 -9.16 -4.40 -12.40
C GLU A 97 -7.70 -4.13 -12.74
N ARG A 98 -7.41 -2.97 -13.32
CA ARG A 98 -6.03 -2.56 -13.62
C ARG A 98 -5.19 -2.41 -12.37
N PHE A 99 -5.77 -1.88 -11.30
CA PHE A 99 -5.10 -1.83 -10.00
C PHE A 99 -4.68 -3.23 -9.53
N ASN A 100 -5.56 -4.23 -9.62
CA ASN A 100 -5.25 -5.61 -9.24
C ASN A 100 -4.16 -6.22 -10.12
N ASP A 101 -4.20 -5.97 -11.43
CA ASP A 101 -3.18 -6.44 -12.35
C ASP A 101 -1.80 -5.86 -12.02
N VAL A 102 -1.73 -4.54 -11.78
CA VAL A 102 -0.49 -3.86 -11.38
C VAL A 102 0.01 -4.37 -10.04
N LEU A 103 -0.88 -4.50 -9.05
CA LEU A 103 -0.53 -4.99 -7.71
C LEU A 103 0.07 -6.39 -7.79
N ARG A 104 -0.56 -7.31 -8.51
CA ARG A 104 -0.06 -8.68 -8.68
C ARG A 104 1.32 -8.70 -9.36
N ALA A 105 1.50 -7.91 -10.42
CA ALA A 105 2.78 -7.83 -11.12
C ALA A 105 3.90 -7.30 -10.22
N GLU A 106 3.62 -6.27 -9.41
CA GLU A 106 4.60 -5.72 -8.46
C GLU A 106 4.88 -6.66 -7.28
N MET A 107 3.88 -7.40 -6.78
CA MET A 107 4.08 -8.43 -5.75
C MET A 107 4.99 -9.54 -6.25
N HIS A 108 4.78 -10.05 -7.46
CA HIS A 108 5.72 -11.03 -8.06
C HIS A 108 7.12 -10.47 -8.27
N LYS A 109 7.26 -9.18 -8.57
CA LYS A 109 8.56 -8.52 -8.64
C LYS A 109 9.26 -8.49 -7.27
N ALA A 110 8.50 -8.14 -6.21
CA ALA A 110 9.01 -8.13 -4.85
C ALA A 110 9.42 -9.53 -4.38
N ASP A 111 8.61 -10.53 -4.69
CA ASP A 111 8.88 -11.94 -4.38
C ASP A 111 10.20 -12.42 -4.99
N ARG A 112 10.40 -12.16 -6.28
CA ARG A 112 11.68 -12.48 -6.94
C ARG A 112 12.87 -11.72 -6.35
N ALA A 113 12.67 -10.49 -5.90
CA ALA A 113 13.73 -9.71 -5.27
C ALA A 113 14.10 -10.26 -3.89
N ALA A 114 13.12 -10.64 -3.09
CA ALA A 114 13.29 -11.27 -1.80
C ALA A 114 13.99 -12.64 -1.92
N SER A 115 13.55 -13.47 -2.88
CA SER A 115 14.17 -14.78 -3.17
C SER A 115 15.65 -14.65 -3.55
N ARG A 116 16.00 -13.65 -4.37
CA ARG A 116 17.42 -13.38 -4.70
C ARG A 116 18.26 -12.92 -3.53
N ALA A 117 17.63 -12.27 -2.55
CA ALA A 117 18.27 -11.81 -1.32
C ALA A 117 18.25 -12.87 -0.20
N ASP A 118 17.62 -14.01 -0.45
CA ASP A 118 17.42 -15.10 0.51
C ASP A 118 16.80 -14.63 1.83
N VAL A 119 15.75 -13.81 1.73
CA VAL A 119 15.01 -13.30 2.88
C VAL A 119 13.49 -13.44 2.65
N PRO A 120 12.70 -13.71 3.71
CA PRO A 120 11.25 -13.72 3.62
C PRO A 120 10.67 -12.31 3.38
N VAL A 121 9.50 -12.26 2.75
CA VAL A 121 8.76 -11.00 2.57
C VAL A 121 7.88 -10.72 3.79
N ALA A 122 7.94 -9.48 4.28
CA ALA A 122 6.99 -8.92 5.23
C ALA A 122 6.18 -7.82 4.55
N PHE A 123 4.88 -8.05 4.38
CA PHE A 123 4.00 -7.16 3.62
C PHE A 123 2.95 -6.48 4.50
N ARG A 124 2.89 -5.15 4.41
CA ARG A 124 1.91 -4.34 5.12
C ARG A 124 0.92 -3.71 4.14
N PRO A 125 -0.28 -4.30 3.93
CA PRO A 125 -1.27 -3.79 2.98
C PRO A 125 -1.93 -2.48 3.43
N ASN A 126 -1.96 -2.20 4.73
CA ASN A 126 -2.55 -1.02 5.33
C ASN A 126 -1.48 -0.18 6.06
N ILE A 127 -0.70 0.64 5.32
CA ILE A 127 0.26 1.56 5.97
C ILE A 127 -0.49 2.76 6.59
N PHE A 128 -1.41 3.37 5.84
CA PHE A 128 -2.23 4.52 6.25
C PHE A 128 -3.73 4.32 5.95
N SER A 129 -4.17 3.08 5.79
CA SER A 129 -5.55 2.70 5.53
C SER A 129 -5.97 1.58 6.47
N ASP A 130 -7.24 1.22 6.41
CA ASP A 130 -7.80 0.09 7.17
C ASP A 130 -8.81 -0.67 6.29
N LEU A 131 -8.35 -1.03 5.09
CA LEU A 131 -9.15 -1.74 4.08
C LEU A 131 -9.21 -3.24 4.40
N PRO A 132 -10.36 -3.90 4.19
CA PRO A 132 -10.53 -5.33 4.45
C PRO A 132 -9.95 -6.19 3.32
N TRP A 133 -8.63 -6.17 3.15
CA TRP A 133 -7.91 -6.87 2.07
C TRP A 133 -8.23 -8.36 2.00
N HIS A 134 -8.41 -9.02 3.14
CA HIS A 134 -8.77 -10.43 3.20
C HIS A 134 -10.11 -10.74 2.53
N ARG A 135 -11.02 -9.78 2.49
CA ARG A 135 -12.33 -9.92 1.81
C ARG A 135 -12.28 -9.49 0.36
N THR A 136 -11.57 -8.41 0.05
CA THR A 136 -11.57 -7.81 -1.30
C THR A 136 -10.47 -8.35 -2.20
N HIS A 137 -9.38 -8.87 -1.64
CA HIS A 137 -8.18 -9.32 -2.34
C HIS A 137 -7.67 -10.64 -1.75
N SER A 138 -8.58 -11.59 -1.50
CA SER A 138 -8.24 -12.91 -0.91
C SER A 138 -7.15 -13.65 -1.68
N TRP A 139 -7.06 -13.41 -3.00
CA TRP A 139 -6.01 -13.98 -3.85
C TRP A 139 -4.59 -13.66 -3.36
N MET A 140 -4.37 -12.52 -2.72
CA MET A 140 -3.04 -12.16 -2.19
C MET A 140 -2.57 -13.17 -1.14
N PHE A 141 -3.48 -13.62 -0.29
CA PHE A 141 -3.17 -14.53 0.82
C PHE A 141 -3.04 -15.99 0.38
N THR A 142 -3.60 -16.34 -0.76
CA THR A 142 -3.46 -17.67 -1.38
C THR A 142 -2.24 -17.76 -2.28
N GLU A 143 -2.05 -16.78 -3.17
CA GLU A 143 -0.98 -16.76 -4.16
C GLU A 143 0.39 -16.51 -3.50
N PHE A 144 0.41 -15.72 -2.42
CA PHE A 144 1.60 -15.37 -1.64
C PHE A 144 1.52 -15.91 -0.21
N ALA A 145 1.03 -17.14 -0.03
CA ALA A 145 0.85 -17.75 1.29
C ALA A 145 2.14 -17.89 2.10
N HIS A 146 3.30 -17.85 1.44
CA HIS A 146 4.62 -17.86 2.06
C HIS A 146 5.09 -16.50 2.58
N TRP A 147 4.34 -15.42 2.31
CA TRP A 147 4.62 -14.09 2.83
C TRP A 147 4.07 -13.89 4.24
N SER A 148 4.73 -13.06 5.03
CA SER A 148 4.20 -12.59 6.31
C SER A 148 3.38 -11.33 6.10
N PHE A 149 2.05 -11.44 6.18
CA PHE A 149 1.15 -10.29 6.14
C PHE A 149 0.94 -9.74 7.54
N TYR A 150 1.08 -8.42 7.71
CA TYR A 150 0.86 -7.79 9.00
C TYR A 150 0.24 -6.39 8.85
N GLY A 151 -0.40 -5.92 9.91
CA GLY A 151 -1.02 -4.60 9.92
C GLY A 151 -1.51 -4.23 11.31
N TYR A 152 -1.95 -3.00 11.43
CA TYR A 152 -2.62 -2.48 12.60
C TYR A 152 -3.99 -2.00 12.16
N THR A 153 -5.04 -2.41 12.86
CA THR A 153 -6.40 -1.95 12.62
C THR A 153 -6.93 -1.17 13.81
N LYS A 154 -7.74 -0.17 13.54
CA LYS A 154 -8.52 0.57 14.54
C LYS A 154 -9.95 0.03 14.64
N VAL A 155 -10.32 -0.87 13.74
CA VAL A 155 -11.65 -1.51 13.71
C VAL A 155 -11.67 -2.67 14.69
N ARG A 156 -12.57 -2.63 15.66
CA ARG A 156 -12.78 -3.75 16.58
C ARG A 156 -13.47 -4.89 15.84
N GLY A 157 -12.98 -6.12 16.00
CA GLY A 157 -13.59 -7.33 15.42
C GLY A 157 -13.12 -7.67 13.99
N PHE A 158 -11.94 -7.20 13.59
CA PHE A 158 -11.25 -7.72 12.40
C PHE A 158 -10.67 -9.09 12.68
#